data_a9b91623197aa0a47d8542bb61d7ae1b
#
_entry.id   a9b91623197aa0a47d8542bb61d7ae1b
#
_cell.length_a   1.000
_cell.length_b   1.000
_cell.length_c   1.000
_cell.angle_alpha   90.00
_cell.angle_beta   90.00
_cell.angle_gamma   90.00
#
_symmetry.space_group_name_H-M   'P 1'
#
loop_
_entity.id
_entity.type
_entity.pdbx_description
1 polymer ?
#
loop_
_entity_poly.entity_id
_entity_poly.type
_entity_poly.pdbx_seq_one_letter_code
_entity_poly.pdbx_strand_id
1 'polypeptide(L)'
;MFDTILNSEFRWPVDGDQPFVEAADPMDNTIIAEDDFTRLILMMNGYKQAADLAVAHCAQNRADRDFLVYPIIFNYRQFIELSLKYQIATYGPQVEIKPIWDTHDLEKLWKAFEEMLDRYGTPDPDEADPIVASVVAQFAKIDPRSDAYRYPVDQKGQPLPIAFASTHLDNLADVMNAVSGYFSGCDGYFNDSN
;
A
#
# COMPACT_ATOMS: atom_id res chain seq x y z
N MET A 1 11.97 8.25 -31.37
CA MET A 1 11.67 7.21 -30.36
C MET A 1 12.11 5.81 -30.80
N PHE A 2 11.76 5.33 -32.01
CA PHE A 2 12.23 4.02 -32.52
C PHE A 2 13.74 3.96 -32.72
N ASP A 3 14.37 5.02 -33.25
CA ASP A 3 15.82 5.07 -33.46
C ASP A 3 16.63 5.01 -32.17
N THR A 4 16.10 5.51 -31.07
CA THR A 4 16.73 5.43 -29.74
C THR A 4 16.69 4.00 -29.20
N ILE A 5 15.61 3.28 -29.48
CA ILE A 5 15.44 1.87 -29.08
C ILE A 5 16.38 0.99 -29.92
N LEU A 6 16.47 1.23 -31.25
CA LEU A 6 17.31 0.43 -32.13
C LEU A 6 18.81 0.67 -31.95
N ASN A 7 19.20 1.83 -31.40
CA ASN A 7 20.61 2.19 -31.13
C ASN A 7 21.02 2.00 -29.67
N SER A 8 20.13 1.53 -28.78
CA SER A 8 20.49 1.19 -27.41
C SER A 8 21.22 -0.17 -27.40
N GLU A 9 22.33 -0.25 -26.68
CA GLU A 9 23.00 -1.52 -26.40
C GLU A 9 22.12 -2.29 -25.41
N PHE A 10 21.38 -3.29 -25.90
CA PHE A 10 20.60 -4.20 -25.06
C PHE A 10 21.52 -5.29 -24.54
N ARG A 11 21.59 -5.42 -23.20
CA ARG A 11 22.18 -6.58 -22.56
C ARG A 11 21.20 -7.76 -22.65
N TRP A 12 21.61 -8.81 -23.32
CA TRP A 12 20.86 -10.08 -23.31
C TRP A 12 21.17 -10.89 -22.07
N PRO A 13 20.19 -11.68 -21.54
CA PRO A 13 20.45 -12.65 -20.49
C PRO A 13 21.51 -13.65 -20.94
N VAL A 14 22.44 -13.99 -20.04
CA VAL A 14 23.50 -14.97 -20.29
C VAL A 14 23.46 -16.05 -19.21
N ASP A 15 24.07 -17.20 -19.53
CA ASP A 15 24.19 -18.30 -18.56
C ASP A 15 24.93 -17.81 -17.30
N GLY A 16 24.40 -18.14 -16.13
CA GLY A 16 24.94 -17.68 -14.83
C GLY A 16 24.39 -16.35 -14.32
N ASP A 17 23.50 -15.67 -15.05
CA ASP A 17 22.82 -14.48 -14.52
C ASP A 17 22.01 -14.81 -13.26
N GLN A 18 22.28 -14.09 -12.19
CA GLN A 18 21.58 -14.19 -10.90
C GLN A 18 21.06 -12.83 -10.48
N PRO A 19 19.74 -12.65 -10.28
CA PRO A 19 19.15 -11.35 -9.90
C PRO A 19 19.39 -10.98 -8.43
N PHE A 20 19.66 -11.96 -7.57
CA PHE A 20 19.84 -11.76 -6.14
C PHE A 20 21.27 -12.11 -5.75
N VAL A 21 22.17 -11.12 -5.88
CA VAL A 21 23.58 -11.22 -5.50
C VAL A 21 23.95 -10.08 -4.57
N GLU A 22 24.84 -10.35 -3.64
CA GLU A 22 25.43 -9.31 -2.80
C GLU A 22 26.52 -8.56 -3.56
N ALA A 23 26.56 -7.24 -3.38
CA ALA A 23 27.65 -6.41 -3.88
C ALA A 23 28.94 -6.67 -3.08
N ALA A 24 30.08 -6.45 -3.70
CA ALA A 24 31.38 -6.58 -3.03
C ALA A 24 31.56 -5.54 -1.91
N ASP A 25 31.00 -4.33 -2.08
CA ASP A 25 30.91 -3.33 -1.02
C ASP A 25 29.59 -3.53 -0.27
N PRO A 26 29.62 -3.85 1.05
CA PRO A 26 28.40 -4.00 1.85
C PRO A 26 27.50 -2.76 1.87
N MET A 27 28.03 -1.56 1.64
CA MET A 27 27.25 -0.32 1.59
C MET A 27 26.33 -0.21 0.37
N ASP A 28 26.61 -0.99 -0.68
CA ASP A 28 25.79 -1.06 -1.89
C ASP A 28 24.65 -2.08 -1.77
N ASN A 29 24.59 -2.83 -0.66
CA ASN A 29 23.56 -3.81 -0.43
C ASN A 29 22.35 -3.21 0.29
N THR A 30 21.17 -3.67 -0.13
CA THR A 30 19.93 -3.39 0.59
C THR A 30 19.68 -4.49 1.63
N ILE A 31 19.46 -4.09 2.88
CA ILE A 31 19.17 -5.03 3.97
C ILE A 31 17.67 -5.35 3.97
N ILE A 32 17.36 -6.64 3.96
CA ILE A 32 16.00 -7.16 4.15
C ILE A 32 15.86 -7.54 5.62
N ALA A 33 14.86 -6.95 6.30
CA ALA A 33 14.60 -7.23 7.71
C ALA A 33 14.26 -8.71 7.93
N GLU A 34 14.92 -9.33 8.90
CA GLU A 34 14.69 -10.72 9.27
C GLU A 34 13.46 -10.87 10.19
N ASP A 35 13.27 -9.94 11.13
CA ASP A 35 12.11 -9.96 12.01
C ASP A 35 10.83 -9.48 11.32
N ASP A 36 9.73 -10.15 11.63
CA ASP A 36 8.45 -9.95 10.94
C ASP A 36 7.84 -8.57 11.22
N PHE A 37 8.08 -7.99 12.40
CA PHE A 37 7.51 -6.71 12.79
C PHE A 37 8.19 -5.54 12.07
N THR A 38 9.52 -5.49 12.07
CA THR A 38 10.29 -4.52 11.29
C THR A 38 9.96 -4.65 9.81
N ARG A 39 9.86 -5.89 9.29
CA ARG A 39 9.48 -6.15 7.91
C ARG A 39 8.11 -5.58 7.57
N LEU A 40 7.11 -5.75 8.44
CA LEU A 40 5.76 -5.19 8.26
C LEU A 40 5.80 -3.67 8.10
N ILE A 41 6.53 -2.97 8.99
CA ILE A 41 6.67 -1.51 8.94
C ILE A 41 7.39 -1.06 7.64
N LEU A 42 8.48 -1.74 7.28
CA LEU A 42 9.22 -1.41 6.06
C LEU A 42 8.41 -1.66 4.79
N MET A 43 7.65 -2.77 4.73
CA MET A 43 6.76 -3.05 3.60
C MET A 43 5.63 -2.01 3.51
N MET A 44 4.96 -1.71 4.62
CA MET A 44 3.91 -0.69 4.70
C MET A 44 4.38 0.65 4.14
N ASN A 45 5.49 1.17 4.67
CA ASN A 45 6.07 2.43 4.21
C ASN A 45 6.59 2.35 2.77
N GLY A 46 7.18 1.22 2.40
CA GLY A 46 7.70 0.98 1.05
C GLY A 46 6.60 1.01 -0.02
N TYR A 47 5.44 0.42 0.23
CA TYR A 47 4.30 0.50 -0.68
C TYR A 47 3.79 1.94 -0.85
N LYS A 48 3.65 2.69 0.26
CA LYS A 48 3.26 4.11 0.20
C LYS A 48 4.27 4.91 -0.63
N GLN A 49 5.55 4.80 -0.31
CA GLN A 49 6.61 5.53 -1.00
C GLN A 49 6.72 5.16 -2.48
N ALA A 50 6.57 3.89 -2.83
CA ALA A 50 6.59 3.46 -4.24
C ALA A 50 5.44 4.08 -5.05
N ALA A 51 4.23 4.17 -4.46
CA ALA A 51 3.11 4.85 -5.09
C ALA A 51 3.37 6.35 -5.26
N ASP A 52 3.84 7.03 -4.22
CA ASP A 52 4.16 8.48 -4.25
C ASP A 52 5.21 8.81 -5.32
N LEU A 53 6.28 8.01 -5.40
CA LEU A 53 7.32 8.17 -6.43
C LEU A 53 6.76 7.97 -7.84
N ALA A 54 5.88 6.98 -8.03
CA ALA A 54 5.24 6.75 -9.32
C ALA A 54 4.29 7.90 -9.70
N VAL A 55 3.53 8.46 -8.76
CA VAL A 55 2.69 9.66 -9.01
C VAL A 55 3.56 10.85 -9.37
N ALA A 56 4.64 11.11 -8.63
CA ALA A 56 5.57 12.20 -8.91
C ALA A 56 6.23 12.06 -10.30
N HIS A 57 6.57 10.82 -10.70
CA HIS A 57 7.05 10.52 -12.05
C HIS A 57 5.99 10.86 -13.11
N CYS A 58 4.72 10.44 -12.89
CA CYS A 58 3.61 10.70 -13.80
C CYS A 58 3.29 12.19 -13.96
N ALA A 59 3.58 13.03 -12.97
CA ALA A 59 3.43 14.48 -13.08
C ALA A 59 4.37 15.06 -14.14
N GLN A 60 5.55 14.49 -14.30
CA GLN A 60 6.57 14.90 -15.28
C GLN A 60 6.43 14.16 -16.62
N ASN A 61 5.95 12.92 -16.60
CA ASN A 61 5.87 12.01 -17.75
C ASN A 61 4.42 11.53 -17.94
N ARG A 62 3.60 12.36 -18.56
CA ARG A 62 2.15 12.10 -18.69
C ARG A 62 1.82 10.83 -19.49
N ALA A 63 2.69 10.41 -20.41
CA ALA A 63 2.49 9.20 -21.21
C ALA A 63 2.53 7.92 -20.36
N ASP A 64 3.14 7.96 -19.18
CA ASP A 64 3.32 6.80 -18.33
C ASP A 64 2.12 6.56 -17.37
N ARG A 65 1.16 7.48 -17.34
CA ARG A 65 0.00 7.42 -16.43
C ARG A 65 -0.85 6.19 -16.64
N ASP A 66 -1.08 5.81 -17.88
CA ASP A 66 -2.05 4.76 -18.23
C ASP A 66 -1.58 3.35 -17.84
N PHE A 67 -0.27 3.12 -17.65
CA PHE A 67 0.25 1.86 -17.14
C PHE A 67 0.73 1.93 -15.69
N LEU A 68 1.18 3.09 -15.21
CA LEU A 68 1.57 3.25 -13.81
C LEU A 68 0.38 3.36 -12.85
N VAL A 69 -0.83 3.69 -13.33
CA VAL A 69 -2.03 3.75 -12.50
C VAL A 69 -2.30 2.44 -11.77
N TYR A 70 -2.04 1.29 -12.40
CA TYR A 70 -2.26 -0.02 -11.79
C TYR A 70 -1.36 -0.27 -10.57
N PRO A 71 -0.02 -0.19 -10.67
CA PRO A 71 0.83 -0.34 -9.49
C PRO A 71 0.62 0.78 -8.45
N ILE A 72 0.26 2.01 -8.84
CA ILE A 72 -0.05 3.09 -7.90
C ILE A 72 -1.24 2.70 -7.01
N ILE A 73 -2.37 2.30 -7.60
CA ILE A 73 -3.57 1.91 -6.85
C ILE A 73 -3.30 0.68 -5.99
N PHE A 74 -2.63 -0.33 -6.54
CA PHE A 74 -2.24 -1.53 -5.79
C PHE A 74 -1.39 -1.18 -4.57
N ASN A 75 -0.36 -0.35 -4.73
CA ASN A 75 0.54 0.02 -3.65
C ASN A 75 -0.17 0.83 -2.55
N TYR A 76 -1.03 1.81 -2.89
CA TYR A 76 -1.83 2.52 -1.90
C TYR A 76 -2.80 1.60 -1.16
N ARG A 77 -3.42 0.65 -1.88
CA ARG A 77 -4.26 -0.35 -1.24
C ARG A 77 -3.48 -1.22 -0.26
N GLN A 78 -2.27 -1.68 -0.64
CA GLN A 78 -1.41 -2.45 0.26
C GLN A 78 -0.97 -1.64 1.48
N PHE A 79 -0.67 -0.36 1.31
CA PHE A 79 -0.39 0.54 2.42
C PHE A 79 -1.54 0.58 3.42
N ILE A 80 -2.79 0.77 2.98
CA ILE A 80 -3.98 0.78 3.86
C ILE A 80 -4.10 -0.56 4.59
N GLU A 81 -4.01 -1.68 3.87
CA GLU A 81 -4.15 -3.02 4.45
C GLU A 81 -3.10 -3.26 5.54
N LEU A 82 -1.83 -2.97 5.25
CA LEU A 82 -0.75 -3.19 6.20
C LEU A 82 -0.80 -2.21 7.38
N SER A 83 -1.25 -0.97 7.17
CA SER A 83 -1.46 0.01 8.25
C SER A 83 -2.52 -0.48 9.23
N LEU A 84 -3.67 -0.96 8.75
CA LEU A 84 -4.71 -1.53 9.58
C LEU A 84 -4.21 -2.78 10.34
N LYS A 85 -3.52 -3.69 9.66
CA LYS A 85 -2.93 -4.88 10.28
C LYS A 85 -1.91 -4.52 11.35
N TYR A 86 -1.05 -3.54 11.08
CA TYR A 86 -0.06 -3.04 12.04
C TYR A 86 -0.73 -2.49 13.30
N GLN A 87 -1.69 -1.58 13.15
CA GLN A 87 -2.41 -0.98 14.27
C GLN A 87 -3.12 -2.04 15.12
N ILE A 88 -3.88 -2.95 14.48
CA ILE A 88 -4.60 -4.01 15.17
C ILE A 88 -3.63 -4.98 15.88
N ALA A 89 -2.51 -5.33 15.25
CA ALA A 89 -1.55 -6.27 15.84
C ALA A 89 -0.78 -5.67 17.00
N THR A 90 -0.46 -4.38 16.93
CA THR A 90 0.34 -3.67 17.94
C THR A 90 -0.50 -3.30 19.16
N TYR A 91 -1.67 -2.73 18.94
CA TYR A 91 -2.48 -2.11 20.01
C TYR A 91 -3.74 -2.91 20.36
N GLY A 92 -4.29 -3.69 19.43
CA GLY A 92 -5.51 -4.49 19.65
C GLY A 92 -5.46 -5.42 20.86
N PRO A 93 -4.35 -6.15 21.12
CA PRO A 93 -4.29 -7.06 22.28
C PRO A 93 -4.56 -6.41 23.64
N GLN A 94 -4.25 -5.12 23.80
CA GLN A 94 -4.44 -4.38 25.06
C GLN A 94 -5.93 -4.09 25.34
N VAL A 95 -6.74 -4.10 24.29
CA VAL A 95 -8.21 -3.93 24.36
C VAL A 95 -8.96 -5.19 23.91
N GLU A 96 -8.33 -6.36 24.05
CA GLU A 96 -8.90 -7.68 23.75
C GLU A 96 -9.32 -7.88 22.28
N ILE A 97 -8.66 -7.20 21.33
CA ILE A 97 -8.81 -7.42 19.89
C ILE A 97 -7.59 -8.20 19.39
N LYS A 98 -7.86 -9.34 18.72
CA LYS A 98 -6.79 -10.20 18.22
C LYS A 98 -6.25 -9.70 16.89
N PRO A 99 -4.94 -9.87 16.61
CA PRO A 99 -4.36 -9.66 15.28
C PRO A 99 -5.11 -10.44 14.20
N ILE A 100 -5.26 -9.81 13.02
CA ILE A 100 -5.96 -10.40 11.86
C ILE A 100 -4.99 -10.43 10.69
N TRP A 101 -4.51 -11.64 10.33
CA TRP A 101 -3.53 -11.83 9.25
C TRP A 101 -4.12 -12.53 8.01
N ASP A 102 -5.20 -13.29 8.18
CA ASP A 102 -5.77 -14.24 7.23
C ASP A 102 -6.76 -13.62 6.24
N THR A 103 -6.78 -12.30 6.11
CA THR A 103 -7.70 -11.61 5.20
C THR A 103 -7.03 -10.46 4.45
N HIS A 104 -7.55 -10.19 3.25
CA HIS A 104 -7.29 -8.99 2.45
C HIS A 104 -8.52 -8.07 2.38
N ASP A 105 -9.56 -8.39 3.13
CA ASP A 105 -10.81 -7.65 3.19
C ASP A 105 -10.62 -6.38 4.03
N LEU A 106 -10.55 -5.23 3.37
CA LEU A 106 -10.34 -3.94 4.01
C LEU A 106 -11.52 -3.52 4.90
N GLU A 107 -12.76 -3.88 4.56
CA GLU A 107 -13.93 -3.56 5.39
C GLU A 107 -13.88 -4.33 6.71
N LYS A 108 -13.49 -5.61 6.67
CA LYS A 108 -13.29 -6.42 7.86
C LYS A 108 -12.17 -5.88 8.75
N LEU A 109 -11.06 -5.46 8.15
CA LEU A 109 -9.94 -4.87 8.88
C LEU A 109 -10.33 -3.52 9.49
N TRP A 110 -11.02 -2.66 8.73
CA TRP A 110 -11.48 -1.37 9.23
C TRP A 110 -12.43 -1.53 10.40
N LYS A 111 -13.39 -2.44 10.31
CA LYS A 111 -14.34 -2.71 11.40
C LYS A 111 -13.64 -3.13 12.71
N ALA A 112 -12.60 -3.94 12.61
CA ALA A 112 -11.82 -4.33 13.80
C ALA A 112 -11.00 -3.16 14.35
N PHE A 113 -10.49 -2.31 13.48
CA PHE A 113 -9.78 -1.09 13.86
C PHE A 113 -10.73 -0.06 14.51
N GLU A 114 -11.92 0.15 13.95
CA GLU A 114 -12.98 0.99 14.53
C GLU A 114 -13.42 0.50 15.93
N GLU A 115 -13.60 -0.81 16.10
CA GLU A 115 -13.86 -1.40 17.42
C GLU A 115 -12.70 -1.15 18.40
N MET A 116 -11.46 -1.12 17.92
CA MET A 116 -10.29 -0.80 18.73
C MET A 116 -10.30 0.66 19.16
N LEU A 117 -10.61 1.61 18.25
CA LEU A 117 -10.77 3.03 18.58
C LEU A 117 -11.83 3.24 19.67
N ASP A 118 -12.99 2.59 19.51
CA ASP A 118 -14.09 2.65 20.48
C ASP A 118 -13.67 2.14 21.88
N ARG A 119 -12.94 1.03 21.93
CA ARG A 119 -12.49 0.43 23.20
C ARG A 119 -11.39 1.25 23.90
N TYR A 120 -10.56 1.95 23.14
CA TYR A 120 -9.60 2.90 23.67
C TYR A 120 -10.31 4.20 24.12
N GLY A 121 -11.50 4.50 23.61
CA GLY A 121 -12.21 5.76 23.82
C GLY A 121 -11.47 6.92 23.16
N THR A 122 -10.93 6.69 21.96
CA THR A 122 -10.19 7.73 21.22
C THR A 122 -11.14 8.88 20.86
N PRO A 123 -10.75 10.15 21.15
CA PRO A 123 -11.51 11.28 20.67
C PRO A 123 -11.29 11.50 19.17
N ASP A 124 -12.35 11.84 18.45
CA ASP A 124 -12.28 12.24 17.03
C ASP A 124 -12.80 13.68 16.86
N PRO A 125 -12.07 14.71 17.37
CA PRO A 125 -12.53 16.09 17.35
C PRO A 125 -12.65 16.66 15.93
N ASP A 126 -11.94 16.11 14.97
CA ASP A 126 -11.89 16.56 13.58
C ASP A 126 -12.80 15.72 12.65
N GLU A 127 -13.57 14.79 13.21
CA GLU A 127 -14.43 13.85 12.48
C GLU A 127 -13.68 13.10 11.37
N ALA A 128 -12.42 12.71 11.64
CA ALA A 128 -11.53 12.06 10.67
C ALA A 128 -11.90 10.58 10.46
N ASP A 129 -12.36 9.89 11.50
CA ASP A 129 -12.69 8.47 11.44
C ASP A 129 -13.69 8.14 10.31
N PRO A 130 -14.86 8.81 10.17
CA PRO A 130 -15.78 8.51 9.08
C PRO A 130 -15.24 8.88 7.70
N ILE A 131 -14.35 9.88 7.62
CA ILE A 131 -13.70 10.27 6.35
C ILE A 131 -12.76 9.17 5.89
N VAL A 132 -11.89 8.68 6.78
CA VAL A 132 -10.95 7.58 6.46
C VAL A 132 -11.71 6.28 6.21
N ALA A 133 -12.77 5.98 6.98
CA ALA A 133 -13.68 4.86 6.72
C ALA A 133 -14.21 4.87 5.28
N SER A 134 -14.63 6.05 4.80
CA SER A 134 -15.11 6.21 3.42
C SER A 134 -14.02 5.94 2.39
N VAL A 135 -12.78 6.38 2.63
CA VAL A 135 -11.64 6.08 1.73
C VAL A 135 -11.34 4.59 1.70
N VAL A 136 -11.29 3.94 2.86
CA VAL A 136 -11.08 2.48 2.99
C VAL A 136 -12.17 1.71 2.25
N ALA A 137 -13.44 2.09 2.40
CA ALA A 137 -14.57 1.48 1.71
C ALA A 137 -14.48 1.65 0.18
N GLN A 138 -13.98 2.79 -0.32
CA GLN A 138 -13.74 2.98 -1.75
C GLN A 138 -12.68 1.99 -2.27
N PHE A 139 -11.55 1.83 -1.56
CA PHE A 139 -10.54 0.83 -1.93
C PHE A 139 -11.07 -0.61 -1.83
N ALA A 140 -11.84 -0.94 -0.80
CA ALA A 140 -12.50 -2.24 -0.66
C ALA A 140 -13.43 -2.54 -1.85
N LYS A 141 -14.20 -1.54 -2.30
CA LYS A 141 -15.13 -1.67 -3.42
C LYS A 141 -14.43 -1.89 -4.77
N ILE A 142 -13.32 -1.18 -5.03
CA ILE A 142 -12.61 -1.27 -6.32
C ILE A 142 -11.73 -2.52 -6.44
N ASP A 143 -11.25 -3.05 -5.31
CA ASP A 143 -10.39 -4.23 -5.28
C ASP A 143 -10.64 -5.08 -4.02
N PRO A 144 -11.79 -5.79 -3.94
CA PRO A 144 -12.19 -6.51 -2.73
C PRO A 144 -11.22 -7.60 -2.29
N ARG A 145 -10.46 -8.17 -3.23
CA ARG A 145 -9.57 -9.31 -2.99
C ARG A 145 -8.10 -9.00 -3.17
N SER A 146 -7.75 -7.74 -3.44
CA SER A 146 -6.37 -7.36 -3.75
C SER A 146 -5.81 -8.02 -5.01
N ASP A 147 -6.64 -8.24 -6.02
CA ASP A 147 -6.25 -8.93 -7.26
C ASP A 147 -6.49 -8.10 -8.53
N ALA A 148 -7.48 -7.19 -8.55
CA ALA A 148 -7.92 -6.49 -9.75
C ALA A 148 -6.86 -5.54 -10.37
N TYR A 149 -5.95 -5.00 -9.56
CA TYR A 149 -4.86 -4.14 -10.03
C TYR A 149 -3.52 -4.87 -10.19
N ARG A 150 -3.50 -6.19 -9.98
CA ARG A 150 -2.35 -7.07 -10.23
C ARG A 150 -2.56 -7.97 -11.44
N TYR A 151 -3.78 -8.37 -11.69
CA TYR A 151 -4.12 -9.32 -12.73
C TYR A 151 -5.28 -8.81 -13.56
N PRO A 152 -5.27 -8.98 -14.89
CA PRO A 152 -6.39 -8.58 -15.76
C PRO A 152 -7.54 -9.60 -15.72
N VAL A 153 -7.28 -10.82 -15.27
CA VAL A 153 -8.23 -11.94 -15.23
C VAL A 153 -8.11 -12.71 -13.91
N ASP A 154 -9.18 -13.39 -13.52
CA ASP A 154 -9.18 -14.31 -12.38
C ASP A 154 -8.50 -15.67 -12.73
N GLN A 155 -8.49 -16.60 -11.75
CA GLN A 155 -7.90 -17.94 -11.90
C GLN A 155 -8.59 -18.80 -12.99
N LYS A 156 -9.79 -18.40 -13.45
CA LYS A 156 -10.54 -19.06 -14.52
C LYS A 156 -10.40 -18.36 -15.87
N GLY A 157 -9.55 -17.31 -15.96
CA GLY A 157 -9.36 -16.51 -17.15
C GLY A 157 -10.51 -15.53 -17.44
N GLN A 158 -11.40 -15.27 -16.46
CA GLN A 158 -12.46 -14.28 -16.61
C GLN A 158 -11.95 -12.88 -16.26
N PRO A 159 -12.30 -11.84 -17.04
CA PRO A 159 -11.88 -10.47 -16.76
C PRO A 159 -12.26 -10.02 -15.33
N LEU A 160 -11.30 -9.45 -14.62
CA LEU A 160 -11.58 -8.79 -13.35
C LEU A 160 -12.22 -7.42 -13.63
N PRO A 161 -13.28 -7.04 -12.88
CA PRO A 161 -13.95 -5.77 -13.11
C PRO A 161 -13.08 -4.61 -12.69
N ILE A 162 -13.01 -3.56 -13.51
CA ILE A 162 -12.45 -2.26 -13.16
C ILE A 162 -13.60 -1.32 -12.84
N ALA A 163 -13.59 -0.75 -11.64
CA ALA A 163 -14.72 0.00 -11.10
C ALA A 163 -14.87 1.42 -11.68
N PHE A 164 -13.83 1.96 -12.33
CA PHE A 164 -13.85 3.30 -12.95
C PHE A 164 -12.95 3.35 -14.18
N ALA A 165 -13.27 4.26 -15.11
CA ALA A 165 -12.55 4.39 -16.38
C ALA A 165 -11.32 5.32 -16.28
N SER A 166 -11.25 6.19 -15.28
CA SER A 166 -10.16 7.15 -15.09
C SER A 166 -10.07 7.63 -13.64
N THR A 167 -8.88 8.10 -13.23
CA THR A 167 -8.64 8.71 -11.92
C THR A 167 -7.63 9.84 -12.02
N HIS A 168 -7.71 10.79 -11.09
CA HIS A 168 -6.76 11.89 -10.97
C HIS A 168 -5.67 11.51 -9.97
N LEU A 169 -4.46 11.24 -10.45
CA LEU A 169 -3.37 10.68 -9.63
C LEU A 169 -2.90 11.64 -8.52
N ASP A 170 -2.81 12.94 -8.81
CA ASP A 170 -2.39 13.93 -7.83
C ASP A 170 -3.40 14.03 -6.66
N ASN A 171 -4.71 13.99 -6.97
CA ASN A 171 -5.76 13.94 -5.95
C ASN A 171 -5.71 12.64 -5.15
N LEU A 172 -5.46 11.52 -5.82
CA LEU A 172 -5.30 10.23 -5.13
C LEU A 172 -4.14 10.28 -4.14
N ALA A 173 -2.98 10.82 -4.55
CA ALA A 173 -1.81 10.95 -3.67
C ALA A 173 -2.08 11.91 -2.50
N ASP A 174 -2.77 13.03 -2.72
CA ASP A 174 -3.13 13.98 -1.68
C ASP A 174 -4.02 13.34 -0.61
N VAL A 175 -5.08 12.64 -1.03
CA VAL A 175 -5.95 11.86 -0.11
C VAL A 175 -5.14 10.81 0.65
N MET A 176 -4.25 10.08 -0.01
CA MET A 176 -3.44 9.04 0.63
C MET A 176 -2.39 9.61 1.58
N ASN A 177 -1.93 10.84 1.38
CA ASN A 177 -1.11 11.57 2.35
C ASN A 177 -1.91 11.92 3.62
N ALA A 178 -3.16 12.36 3.47
CA ALA A 178 -4.04 12.60 4.61
C ALA A 178 -4.33 11.30 5.39
N VAL A 179 -4.64 10.19 4.71
CA VAL A 179 -4.82 8.85 5.32
C VAL A 179 -3.55 8.39 6.05
N SER A 180 -2.37 8.63 5.48
CA SER A 180 -1.10 8.31 6.15
C SER A 180 -0.90 9.14 7.43
N GLY A 181 -1.23 10.43 7.37
CA GLY A 181 -1.23 11.32 8.54
C GLY A 181 -2.16 10.83 9.64
N TYR A 182 -3.36 10.40 9.28
CA TYR A 182 -4.33 9.84 10.21
C TYR A 182 -3.79 8.59 10.93
N PHE A 183 -3.27 7.59 10.19
CA PHE A 183 -2.70 6.40 10.83
C PHE A 183 -1.50 6.72 11.71
N SER A 184 -0.67 7.69 11.32
CA SER A 184 0.45 8.15 12.17
C SER A 184 -0.04 8.84 13.44
N GLY A 185 -1.13 9.60 13.37
CA GLY A 185 -1.78 10.21 14.53
C GLY A 185 -2.33 9.17 15.50
N CYS A 186 -3.02 8.15 14.98
CA CYS A 186 -3.52 7.03 15.79
C CYS A 186 -2.37 6.27 16.48
N ASP A 187 -1.29 5.98 15.74
CA ASP A 187 -0.09 5.33 16.28
C ASP A 187 0.51 6.12 17.45
N GLY A 188 0.68 7.44 17.29
CA GLY A 188 1.12 8.33 18.36
C GLY A 188 0.19 8.30 19.57
N TYR A 189 -1.12 8.41 19.36
CA TYR A 189 -2.11 8.37 20.44
C TYR A 189 -2.07 7.07 21.24
N PHE A 190 -2.07 5.92 20.57
CA PHE A 190 -2.01 4.62 21.23
C PHE A 190 -0.70 4.39 21.97
N ASN A 191 0.42 4.84 21.40
CA ASN A 191 1.73 4.72 22.04
C ASN A 191 1.82 5.56 23.35
N ASP A 192 1.19 6.73 23.39
CA ASP A 192 1.16 7.61 24.56
C ASP A 192 0.16 7.15 25.63
N SER A 193 -0.83 6.30 25.24
CA SER A 193 -1.88 5.78 26.11
C SER A 193 -1.48 4.49 26.84
N ASN A 194 -0.32 3.95 26.56
CA ASN A 194 0.29 2.74 27.13
C ASN A 194 1.42 3.08 28.07
#